data_6ebd00e976885cbd1daecc2d67512f9f
#
_entry.id   6ebd00e976885cbd1daecc2d67512f9f
#
_cell.length_a   1.000
_cell.length_b   1.000
_cell.length_c   1.000
_cell.angle_alpha   90.00
_cell.angle_beta   90.00
_cell.angle_gamma   90.00
#
_symmetry.space_group_name_H-M   'P 1'
#
loop_
_entity.id
_entity.type
_entity.pdbx_description
1 polymer ?
#
loop_
_entity_poly.entity_id
_entity_poly.type
_entity_poly.pdbx_seq_one_letter_code
_entity_poly.pdbx_strand_id
1 'polypeptide(L)'
;MSRILSAPDLKDAFFAGQFHRIAGTAAQVDGYRPFNEQAMFDLASGSRTALLIAAEDVGLGAMGREEAIGGAVVGAAIVGLGELDLVIQPASRGLGHARAALEEMLVDAPAGLTAWSHGDHPAARALANRYGFDNVRTLLQLCTALPFAGTTAAVDGPEQATSSASQQTSTGPATIEAFRPGIDDAEWVALNALVFADHPEQGSLTAVGLAARAAEPWFNPGDFLIARDRASLRMIGFNWLKIEGGSQSNDDNDSDSDSDDVIGEIYVIGVHPDAAGHGLGRTLMLAGLERLRERGCTSAELYVEAESASAVHLYRSLGFIDRTIDVQYRRHPR
;
A
#
# COMPACT_ATOMS: atom_id res chain seq x y z
N MET A 1 -28.14 12.09 -14.39
CA MET A 1 -27.32 12.55 -13.26
C MET A 1 -26.99 11.34 -12.41
N SER A 2 -25.84 11.32 -11.69
CA SER A 2 -25.54 10.20 -10.79
C SER A 2 -26.11 10.49 -9.42
N ARG A 3 -26.44 9.45 -8.67
CA ARG A 3 -26.96 9.54 -7.30
C ARG A 3 -26.05 8.73 -6.38
N ILE A 4 -25.66 9.29 -5.25
CA ILE A 4 -25.00 8.53 -4.20
C ILE A 4 -26.05 7.66 -3.51
N LEU A 5 -25.76 6.36 -3.43
CA LEU A 5 -26.49 5.46 -2.56
C LEU A 5 -25.84 5.56 -1.17
N SER A 6 -26.54 6.14 -0.23
CA SER A 6 -26.04 6.33 1.12
C SER A 6 -25.69 5.00 1.79
N ALA A 7 -24.45 4.92 2.28
CA ALA A 7 -23.91 3.94 3.22
C ALA A 7 -24.60 2.56 3.20
N PRO A 8 -24.36 1.74 2.17
CA PRO A 8 -24.84 0.37 2.21
C PRO A 8 -24.14 -0.38 3.35
N ASP A 9 -24.90 -1.21 4.06
CA ASP A 9 -24.27 -2.13 5.03
C ASP A 9 -23.46 -3.17 4.24
N LEU A 10 -22.13 -3.06 4.27
CA LEU A 10 -21.23 -4.02 3.61
C LEU A 10 -21.24 -5.42 4.27
N LYS A 11 -21.99 -5.62 5.36
CA LYS A 11 -22.32 -6.96 5.85
C LYS A 11 -23.35 -7.65 4.96
N ASP A 12 -24.11 -6.89 4.17
CA ASP A 12 -24.94 -7.42 3.12
C ASP A 12 -24.06 -7.85 1.93
N ALA A 13 -24.09 -9.14 1.60
CA ALA A 13 -23.26 -9.74 0.57
C ALA A 13 -23.46 -9.11 -0.82
N PHE A 14 -24.67 -8.61 -1.11
CA PHE A 14 -24.96 -7.94 -2.37
C PHE A 14 -24.18 -6.63 -2.50
N PHE A 15 -24.25 -5.76 -1.49
CA PHE A 15 -23.54 -4.47 -1.53
C PHE A 15 -22.03 -4.65 -1.44
N ALA A 16 -21.54 -5.58 -0.61
CA ALA A 16 -20.14 -5.95 -0.58
C ALA A 16 -19.66 -6.44 -1.97
N GLY A 17 -20.42 -7.31 -2.62
CA GLY A 17 -20.13 -7.80 -3.95
C GLY A 17 -20.05 -6.68 -5.00
N GLN A 18 -20.96 -5.68 -4.96
CA GLN A 18 -20.89 -4.53 -5.86
C GLN A 18 -19.66 -3.66 -5.62
N PHE A 19 -19.34 -3.38 -4.37
CA PHE A 19 -18.14 -2.61 -3.99
C PHE A 19 -16.86 -3.31 -4.51
N HIS A 20 -16.70 -4.59 -4.20
CA HIS A 20 -15.53 -5.36 -4.62
C HIS A 20 -15.44 -5.52 -6.14
N ARG A 21 -16.56 -5.73 -6.82
CA ARG A 21 -16.61 -5.79 -8.29
C ARG A 21 -16.10 -4.50 -8.92
N ILE A 22 -16.56 -3.33 -8.43
CA ILE A 22 -16.14 -2.02 -8.95
C ILE A 22 -14.64 -1.83 -8.72
N ALA A 23 -14.16 -2.07 -7.49
CA ALA A 23 -12.75 -1.93 -7.14
C ALA A 23 -11.86 -2.89 -7.95
N GLY A 24 -12.25 -4.15 -8.05
CA GLY A 24 -11.50 -5.16 -8.80
C GLY A 24 -11.44 -4.89 -10.30
N THR A 25 -12.58 -4.50 -10.92
CA THR A 25 -12.60 -4.15 -12.35
C THR A 25 -11.73 -2.93 -12.64
N ALA A 26 -11.73 -1.93 -11.76
CA ALA A 26 -10.87 -0.77 -11.90
C ALA A 26 -9.39 -1.16 -11.77
N ALA A 27 -9.05 -1.96 -10.76
CA ALA A 27 -7.68 -2.43 -10.55
C ALA A 27 -7.12 -3.21 -11.74
N GLN A 28 -7.92 -4.09 -12.34
CA GLN A 28 -7.52 -4.85 -13.54
C GLN A 28 -7.21 -3.96 -14.74
N VAL A 29 -8.00 -2.91 -14.96
CA VAL A 29 -7.82 -2.02 -16.13
C VAL A 29 -6.72 -0.99 -15.89
N ASP A 30 -6.63 -0.46 -14.67
CA ASP A 30 -5.70 0.63 -14.34
C ASP A 30 -4.30 0.11 -13.94
N GLY A 31 -4.18 -1.17 -13.54
CA GLY A 31 -2.93 -1.77 -13.08
C GLY A 31 -2.54 -1.40 -11.64
N TYR A 32 -3.45 -0.74 -10.90
CA TYR A 32 -3.29 -0.38 -9.47
C TYR A 32 -4.63 -0.43 -8.73
N ARG A 33 -4.58 -0.65 -7.41
CA ARG A 33 -5.78 -0.67 -6.57
C ARG A 33 -6.34 0.76 -6.38
N PRO A 34 -7.65 0.97 -6.53
CA PRO A 34 -8.27 2.30 -6.38
C PRO A 34 -8.40 2.78 -4.91
N PHE A 35 -8.25 1.88 -3.96
CA PHE A 35 -8.26 2.12 -2.51
C PHE A 35 -6.99 1.55 -1.90
N ASN A 36 -6.31 2.33 -1.06
CA ASN A 36 -5.12 1.87 -0.36
C ASN A 36 -5.46 0.95 0.82
N GLU A 37 -4.44 0.33 1.40
CA GLU A 37 -4.61 -0.60 2.52
C GLU A 37 -5.24 0.07 3.74
N GLN A 38 -4.85 1.30 4.06
CA GLN A 38 -5.37 2.02 5.21
C GLN A 38 -6.87 2.34 5.04
N ALA A 39 -7.29 2.77 3.84
CA ALA A 39 -8.71 3.01 3.54
C ALA A 39 -9.55 1.72 3.71
N MET A 40 -9.02 0.58 3.26
CA MET A 40 -9.71 -0.71 3.43
C MET A 40 -9.73 -1.17 4.90
N PHE A 41 -8.67 -0.93 5.65
CA PHE A 41 -8.63 -1.22 7.09
C PHE A 41 -9.62 -0.34 7.87
N ASP A 42 -9.66 0.96 7.60
CA ASP A 42 -10.60 1.89 8.21
C ASP A 42 -12.06 1.55 7.88
N LEU A 43 -12.29 1.07 6.67
CA LEU A 43 -13.60 0.56 6.25
C LEU A 43 -13.99 -0.70 7.02
N ALA A 44 -13.10 -1.65 7.16
CA ALA A 44 -13.33 -2.90 7.89
C ALA A 44 -13.57 -2.67 9.39
N SER A 45 -12.86 -1.70 9.99
CA SER A 45 -13.04 -1.30 11.40
C SER A 45 -14.29 -0.44 11.64
N GLY A 46 -14.95 0.06 10.57
CA GLY A 46 -16.09 0.96 10.66
C GLY A 46 -15.71 2.42 10.96
N SER A 47 -14.42 2.76 10.91
CA SER A 47 -13.92 4.14 11.10
C SER A 47 -14.23 5.03 9.89
N ARG A 48 -14.34 4.44 8.70
CA ARG A 48 -14.77 5.07 7.46
C ARG A 48 -15.98 4.32 6.86
N THR A 49 -16.67 4.96 5.94
CA THR A 49 -17.93 4.46 5.36
C THR A 49 -17.79 4.28 3.86
N ALA A 50 -18.29 3.14 3.34
CA ALA A 50 -18.42 2.93 1.90
C ALA A 50 -19.66 3.64 1.34
N LEU A 51 -19.54 4.18 0.14
CA LEU A 51 -20.65 4.70 -0.66
C LEU A 51 -20.66 3.99 -2.01
N LEU A 52 -21.84 3.74 -2.57
CA LEU A 52 -22.01 3.28 -3.94
C LEU A 52 -22.62 4.39 -4.79
N ILE A 53 -22.15 4.49 -6.03
CA ILE A 53 -22.60 5.51 -6.99
C ILE A 53 -23.41 4.82 -8.07
N ALA A 54 -24.67 5.22 -8.20
CA ALA A 54 -25.58 4.70 -9.22
C ALA A 54 -25.75 5.70 -10.38
N ALA A 55 -25.92 5.19 -11.60
CA ALA A 55 -26.41 5.98 -12.74
C ALA A 55 -27.93 6.21 -12.62
N GLU A 56 -28.42 7.40 -12.94
CA GLU A 56 -29.85 7.78 -12.77
C GLU A 56 -30.83 7.07 -13.73
N ASP A 57 -30.36 6.42 -14.78
CA ASP A 57 -31.22 5.96 -15.87
C ASP A 57 -31.91 4.58 -15.65
N VAL A 58 -31.95 4.10 -14.42
CA VAL A 58 -32.62 2.84 -14.13
C VAL A 58 -34.00 3.12 -13.56
N GLY A 59 -35.00 3.04 -14.44
CA GLY A 59 -36.41 3.07 -14.06
C GLY A 59 -36.71 1.94 -13.07
N LEU A 60 -36.90 2.28 -11.80
CA LEU A 60 -37.22 1.40 -10.67
C LEU A 60 -38.58 0.68 -10.83
N GLY A 61 -39.12 0.59 -12.03
CA GLY A 61 -40.51 0.20 -12.25
C GLY A 61 -40.81 -1.24 -12.58
N ALA A 62 -39.87 -2.10 -12.90
CA ALA A 62 -40.15 -3.45 -13.41
C ALA A 62 -39.23 -4.59 -12.99
N MET A 63 -38.12 -4.32 -12.31
CA MET A 63 -37.16 -5.33 -11.80
C MET A 63 -37.17 -5.36 -10.27
N GLY A 64 -36.85 -6.50 -9.68
CA GLY A 64 -36.63 -6.59 -8.24
C GLY A 64 -35.63 -5.54 -7.76
N ARG A 65 -35.82 -4.99 -6.57
CA ARG A 65 -35.03 -3.85 -6.04
C ARG A 65 -33.51 -4.10 -6.10
N GLU A 66 -33.10 -5.33 -5.90
CA GLU A 66 -31.69 -5.74 -5.92
C GLU A 66 -31.11 -5.81 -7.36
N GLU A 67 -31.88 -6.32 -8.31
CA GLU A 67 -31.45 -6.41 -9.73
C GLU A 67 -31.38 -5.02 -10.38
N ALA A 68 -32.33 -4.13 -10.08
CA ALA A 68 -32.35 -2.76 -10.58
C ALA A 68 -31.17 -1.94 -10.04
N ILE A 69 -30.83 -2.11 -8.76
CA ILE A 69 -29.70 -1.43 -8.13
C ILE A 69 -28.37 -2.01 -8.64
N GLY A 70 -28.25 -3.33 -8.77
CA GLY A 70 -27.00 -4.00 -9.16
C GLY A 70 -26.51 -3.63 -10.56
N GLY A 71 -27.43 -3.49 -11.53
CA GLY A 71 -27.10 -3.05 -12.89
C GLY A 71 -26.74 -1.55 -13.01
N ALA A 72 -27.12 -0.75 -12.02
CA ALA A 72 -26.97 0.70 -12.02
C ALA A 72 -25.72 1.19 -11.28
N VAL A 73 -25.05 0.36 -10.48
CA VAL A 73 -23.87 0.78 -9.71
C VAL A 73 -22.67 0.93 -10.64
N VAL A 74 -22.20 2.17 -10.76
CA VAL A 74 -21.12 2.57 -11.68
C VAL A 74 -19.85 3.02 -10.97
N GLY A 75 -19.90 3.18 -9.65
CA GLY A 75 -18.74 3.61 -8.87
C GLY A 75 -18.88 3.29 -7.39
N ALA A 76 -17.79 3.48 -6.68
CA ALA A 76 -17.69 3.32 -5.24
C ALA A 76 -16.82 4.44 -4.64
N ALA A 77 -17.05 4.77 -3.36
CA ALA A 77 -16.21 5.67 -2.61
C ALA A 77 -16.04 5.18 -1.18
N ILE A 78 -14.96 5.60 -0.52
CA ILE A 78 -14.75 5.45 0.93
C ILE A 78 -14.60 6.86 1.50
N VAL A 79 -15.42 7.20 2.49
CA VAL A 79 -15.43 8.53 3.11
C VAL A 79 -15.34 8.44 4.63
N GLY A 80 -14.72 9.40 5.27
CA GLY A 80 -14.58 9.51 6.71
C GLY A 80 -13.21 10.02 7.13
N LEU A 81 -13.05 10.37 8.39
CA LEU A 81 -11.79 10.87 8.95
C LEU A 81 -11.17 12.06 8.20
N GLY A 82 -11.98 12.83 7.48
CA GLY A 82 -11.49 13.94 6.64
C GLY A 82 -10.89 13.51 5.31
N GLU A 83 -11.09 12.26 4.90
CA GLU A 83 -10.59 11.70 3.64
C GLU A 83 -11.70 11.20 2.73
N LEU A 84 -11.43 11.21 1.44
CA LEU A 84 -12.30 10.73 0.36
C LEU A 84 -11.46 9.94 -0.65
N ASP A 85 -11.87 8.72 -0.92
CA ASP A 85 -11.42 7.92 -2.05
C ASP A 85 -12.62 7.64 -2.97
N LEU A 86 -12.42 7.76 -4.29
CA LEU A 86 -13.51 7.65 -5.27
C LEU A 86 -13.03 6.91 -6.52
N VAL A 87 -13.78 5.90 -6.93
CA VAL A 87 -13.54 5.17 -8.17
C VAL A 87 -14.81 5.05 -9.00
N ILE A 88 -14.68 5.21 -10.32
CA ILE A 88 -15.71 4.89 -11.30
C ILE A 88 -15.23 3.70 -12.13
N GLN A 89 -16.10 2.70 -12.31
CA GLN A 89 -15.76 1.54 -13.14
C GLN A 89 -15.38 1.98 -14.57
N PRO A 90 -14.36 1.36 -15.18
CA PRO A 90 -13.79 1.83 -16.45
C PRO A 90 -14.82 2.07 -17.56
N ALA A 91 -15.79 1.17 -17.72
CA ALA A 91 -16.83 1.27 -18.76
C ALA A 91 -17.78 2.47 -18.58
N SER A 92 -17.82 3.09 -17.40
CA SER A 92 -18.70 4.22 -17.09
C SER A 92 -17.96 5.55 -16.92
N ARG A 93 -16.67 5.58 -17.24
CA ARG A 93 -15.86 6.80 -17.19
C ARG A 93 -16.20 7.76 -18.33
N GLY A 94 -15.86 9.04 -18.16
CA GLY A 94 -16.15 10.08 -19.15
C GLY A 94 -17.61 10.55 -19.21
N LEU A 95 -18.53 9.92 -18.46
CA LEU A 95 -19.96 10.24 -18.45
C LEU A 95 -20.38 11.23 -17.35
N GLY A 96 -19.42 11.76 -16.59
CA GLY A 96 -19.67 12.77 -15.54
C GLY A 96 -20.06 12.21 -14.18
N HIS A 97 -20.08 10.89 -13.97
CA HIS A 97 -20.48 10.25 -12.71
C HIS A 97 -19.59 10.67 -11.54
N ALA A 98 -18.25 10.66 -11.70
CA ALA A 98 -17.33 11.10 -10.65
C ALA A 98 -17.57 12.56 -10.26
N ARG A 99 -17.83 13.44 -11.23
CA ARG A 99 -18.12 14.85 -10.98
C ARG A 99 -19.39 15.00 -10.17
N ALA A 100 -20.47 14.37 -10.57
CA ALA A 100 -21.76 14.46 -9.90
C ALA A 100 -21.69 13.93 -8.45
N ALA A 101 -21.04 12.78 -8.26
CA ALA A 101 -20.82 12.20 -6.94
C ALA A 101 -19.95 13.12 -6.05
N LEU A 102 -18.86 13.67 -6.59
CA LEU A 102 -18.00 14.58 -5.85
C LEU A 102 -18.75 15.88 -5.46
N GLU A 103 -19.55 16.47 -6.37
CA GLU A 103 -20.37 17.65 -6.07
C GLU A 103 -21.31 17.40 -4.88
N GLU A 104 -21.94 16.24 -4.81
CA GLU A 104 -22.82 15.83 -3.70
C GLU A 104 -22.02 15.64 -2.39
N MET A 105 -20.91 14.92 -2.43
CA MET A 105 -20.06 14.68 -1.26
C MET A 105 -19.42 15.97 -0.71
N LEU A 106 -19.18 16.97 -1.56
CA LEU A 106 -18.57 18.24 -1.17
C LEU A 106 -19.53 19.22 -0.48
N VAL A 107 -20.86 18.95 -0.46
CA VAL A 107 -21.85 19.85 0.19
C VAL A 107 -21.56 19.97 1.67
N ASP A 108 -21.36 18.84 2.36
CA ASP A 108 -21.13 18.76 3.80
C ASP A 108 -19.69 18.39 4.17
N ALA A 109 -18.76 18.52 3.21
CA ALA A 109 -17.38 18.13 3.42
C ALA A 109 -16.66 19.04 4.43
N PRO A 110 -15.83 18.47 5.33
CA PRO A 110 -15.06 19.26 6.27
C PRO A 110 -14.03 20.15 5.56
N ALA A 111 -13.61 21.20 6.24
CA ALA A 111 -12.47 21.99 5.79
C ALA A 111 -11.20 21.12 5.79
N GLY A 112 -10.40 21.26 4.72
CA GLY A 112 -9.16 20.49 4.60
C GLY A 112 -9.36 19.02 4.21
N LEU A 113 -10.52 18.65 3.63
CA LEU A 113 -10.77 17.33 3.07
C LEU A 113 -9.60 16.90 2.18
N THR A 114 -9.09 15.70 2.39
CA THR A 114 -8.06 15.08 1.55
C THR A 114 -8.67 14.01 0.64
N ALA A 115 -8.00 13.75 -0.48
CA ALA A 115 -8.38 12.68 -1.42
C ALA A 115 -7.14 12.09 -2.07
N TRP A 116 -7.11 10.77 -2.21
CA TRP A 116 -6.03 10.08 -2.93
C TRP A 116 -6.38 9.87 -4.40
N SER A 117 -5.39 10.01 -5.26
CA SER A 117 -5.40 9.59 -6.65
C SER A 117 -4.29 8.58 -6.87
N HIS A 118 -4.63 7.30 -6.79
CA HIS A 118 -3.71 6.22 -7.12
C HIS A 118 -3.46 6.21 -8.62
N GLY A 119 -2.20 6.03 -9.05
CA GLY A 119 -1.77 6.09 -10.44
C GLY A 119 -1.82 7.50 -11.05
N ASP A 120 -1.97 8.56 -10.26
CA ASP A 120 -2.08 9.97 -10.72
C ASP A 120 -3.03 10.12 -11.93
N HIS A 121 -4.23 9.58 -11.81
CA HIS A 121 -5.20 9.48 -12.89
C HIS A 121 -5.59 10.87 -13.45
N PRO A 122 -5.58 11.09 -14.78
CA PRO A 122 -5.87 12.40 -15.39
C PRO A 122 -7.23 13.00 -14.99
N ALA A 123 -8.26 12.15 -14.79
CA ALA A 123 -9.57 12.61 -14.35
C ALA A 123 -9.54 13.13 -12.91
N ALA A 124 -8.73 12.54 -12.02
CA ALA A 124 -8.56 13.02 -10.65
C ALA A 124 -7.88 14.38 -10.63
N ARG A 125 -6.83 14.59 -11.43
CA ARG A 125 -6.21 15.92 -11.61
C ARG A 125 -7.19 16.97 -12.10
N ALA A 126 -8.04 16.63 -13.07
CA ALA A 126 -9.05 17.54 -13.59
C ALA A 126 -10.11 17.92 -12.54
N LEU A 127 -10.54 16.94 -11.72
CA LEU A 127 -11.46 17.19 -10.61
C LEU A 127 -10.80 18.02 -9.50
N ALA A 128 -9.57 17.69 -9.11
CA ALA A 128 -8.80 18.43 -8.12
C ALA A 128 -8.70 19.92 -8.51
N ASN A 129 -8.26 20.22 -9.73
CA ASN A 129 -8.17 21.59 -10.25
C ASN A 129 -9.54 22.30 -10.25
N ARG A 130 -10.62 21.60 -10.62
CA ARG A 130 -11.96 22.18 -10.71
C ARG A 130 -12.54 22.54 -9.34
N TYR A 131 -12.26 21.74 -8.31
CA TYR A 131 -12.89 21.88 -6.99
C TYR A 131 -11.96 22.47 -5.92
N GLY A 132 -10.80 23.01 -6.32
CA GLY A 132 -9.87 23.72 -5.43
C GLY A 132 -9.14 22.79 -4.48
N PHE A 133 -8.64 21.68 -5.01
CA PHE A 133 -7.70 20.80 -4.31
C PHE A 133 -6.29 21.03 -4.83
N ASP A 134 -5.32 21.13 -3.93
CA ASP A 134 -3.90 21.15 -4.24
C ASP A 134 -3.24 19.81 -3.95
N ASN A 135 -2.22 19.47 -4.74
CA ASN A 135 -1.32 18.38 -4.43
C ASN A 135 -0.53 18.73 -3.14
N VAL A 136 -0.64 17.88 -2.12
CA VAL A 136 0.04 18.05 -0.83
C VAL A 136 1.05 16.95 -0.52
N ARG A 137 0.94 15.79 -1.20
CA ARG A 137 1.89 14.67 -1.07
C ARG A 137 1.95 13.89 -2.38
N THR A 138 3.12 13.39 -2.69
CA THR A 138 3.34 12.49 -3.83
C THR A 138 4.11 11.27 -3.37
N LEU A 139 3.50 10.10 -3.49
CA LEU A 139 4.13 8.80 -3.24
C LEU A 139 4.57 8.18 -4.57
N LEU A 140 5.83 7.76 -4.63
CA LEU A 140 6.34 6.93 -5.71
C LEU A 140 6.18 5.47 -5.29
N GLN A 141 5.55 4.66 -6.13
CA GLN A 141 5.68 3.22 -6.05
C GLN A 141 6.85 2.81 -6.93
N LEU A 142 7.87 2.23 -6.32
CA LEU A 142 9.08 1.77 -7.01
C LEU A 142 9.12 0.25 -7.02
N CYS A 143 9.66 -0.36 -8.07
CA CYS A 143 9.83 -1.80 -8.17
C CYS A 143 11.18 -2.20 -8.74
N THR A 144 11.63 -3.42 -8.43
CA THR A 144 12.83 -4.04 -9.02
C THR A 144 12.62 -5.54 -9.16
N ALA A 145 13.20 -6.14 -10.19
CA ALA A 145 13.23 -7.60 -10.35
C ALA A 145 14.21 -8.25 -9.35
N LEU A 146 13.96 -9.48 -8.95
CA LEU A 146 14.87 -10.31 -8.16
C LEU A 146 15.35 -11.50 -9.01
N PRO A 147 16.65 -11.84 -9.03
CA PRO A 147 17.75 -11.15 -8.34
C PRO A 147 18.01 -9.75 -8.90
N PHE A 148 18.25 -8.78 -8.02
CA PHE A 148 18.52 -7.40 -8.44
C PHE A 148 19.97 -7.26 -8.96
N ALA A 149 20.17 -6.31 -9.92
CA ALA A 149 21.43 -6.12 -10.63
C ALA A 149 22.65 -5.69 -9.76
N GLY A 150 22.44 -5.44 -8.47
CA GLY A 150 23.50 -5.04 -7.53
C GLY A 150 24.32 -6.18 -6.94
N THR A 151 24.06 -7.45 -7.30
CA THR A 151 24.73 -8.63 -6.71
C THR A 151 25.79 -9.25 -7.62
N THR A 152 26.09 -8.67 -8.78
CA THR A 152 27.21 -9.15 -9.63
C THR A 152 28.54 -8.55 -9.18
N ALA A 153 29.05 -8.99 -8.03
CA ALA A 153 30.49 -9.02 -7.80
C ALA A 153 30.91 -10.49 -7.92
N ALA A 154 31.37 -10.81 -9.14
CA ALA A 154 32.13 -11.97 -9.55
C ALA A 154 32.53 -13.00 -8.49
N VAL A 155 32.18 -14.26 -8.69
CA VAL A 155 33.19 -15.33 -8.60
C VAL A 155 32.87 -16.38 -9.67
N ASP A 156 33.64 -16.32 -10.77
CA ASP A 156 33.89 -17.49 -11.59
C ASP A 156 34.74 -18.48 -10.80
N GLY A 157 34.26 -19.71 -10.64
CA GLY A 157 35.06 -20.82 -10.15
C GLY A 157 34.17 -21.98 -9.66
N PRO A 158 34.32 -23.19 -10.24
CA PRO A 158 33.50 -24.32 -9.84
C PRO A 158 34.14 -25.02 -8.64
N GLU A 159 33.43 -25.18 -7.52
CA GLU A 159 33.54 -26.40 -6.70
C GLU A 159 32.60 -26.44 -5.49
N GLN A 160 31.90 -27.55 -5.44
CA GLN A 160 31.44 -28.35 -4.30
C GLN A 160 30.41 -27.79 -3.32
N ALA A 161 29.23 -28.36 -3.48
CA ALA A 161 28.16 -28.34 -2.50
C ALA A 161 28.58 -29.01 -1.19
N THR A 162 28.63 -28.25 -0.09
CA THR A 162 28.41 -28.75 1.26
C THR A 162 27.48 -27.81 2.00
N SER A 163 26.34 -28.35 2.41
CA SER A 163 25.35 -27.73 3.27
C SER A 163 25.96 -27.25 4.58
N SER A 164 25.98 -25.96 4.79
CA SER A 164 26.21 -25.37 6.12
C SER A 164 25.39 -24.10 6.19
N ALA A 165 24.51 -24.01 7.18
CA ALA A 165 23.74 -22.82 7.51
C ALA A 165 24.69 -21.60 7.60
N SER A 166 24.65 -20.75 6.60
CA SER A 166 25.52 -19.58 6.51
C SER A 166 25.05 -18.51 7.49
N GLN A 167 25.67 -18.48 8.67
CA GLN A 167 25.74 -17.26 9.46
C GLN A 167 26.53 -16.22 8.65
N GLN A 168 25.81 -15.30 8.01
CA GLN A 168 26.45 -14.14 7.40
C GLN A 168 27.04 -13.28 8.52
N THR A 169 28.36 -13.39 8.75
CA THR A 169 29.13 -12.50 9.60
C THR A 169 29.24 -11.14 8.90
N SER A 170 28.23 -10.28 9.11
CA SER A 170 28.37 -8.88 8.75
C SER A 170 29.46 -8.24 9.60
N THR A 171 30.56 -7.80 8.99
CA THR A 171 31.68 -7.10 9.63
C THR A 171 31.35 -5.65 10.01
N GLY A 172 30.10 -5.24 9.93
CA GLY A 172 29.63 -3.89 10.27
C GLY A 172 29.33 -3.69 11.76
N PRO A 173 29.10 -2.43 12.19
CA PRO A 173 28.81 -2.07 13.59
C PRO A 173 27.45 -2.58 14.10
N ALA A 174 26.60 -3.12 13.23
CA ALA A 174 25.29 -3.65 13.57
C ALA A 174 25.15 -5.15 13.29
N THR A 175 24.26 -5.81 14.03
CA THR A 175 23.76 -7.15 13.73
C THR A 175 22.33 -7.04 13.18
N ILE A 176 21.98 -7.90 12.23
CA ILE A 176 20.60 -8.02 11.72
C ILE A 176 20.02 -9.32 12.24
N GLU A 177 18.86 -9.25 12.85
CA GLU A 177 18.13 -10.39 13.43
C GLU A 177 16.64 -10.28 13.13
N ALA A 178 15.89 -11.36 13.31
CA ALA A 178 14.45 -11.34 13.15
C ALA A 178 13.77 -10.66 14.35
N PHE A 179 12.66 -9.97 14.10
CA PHE A 179 11.81 -9.37 15.11
C PHE A 179 11.22 -10.43 16.05
N ARG A 180 11.16 -10.14 17.34
CA ARG A 180 10.63 -11.01 18.38
C ARG A 180 9.34 -10.43 18.97
N PRO A 181 8.15 -10.87 18.50
CA PRO A 181 6.87 -10.38 19.03
C PRO A 181 6.80 -10.51 20.54
N GLY A 182 6.27 -9.47 21.20
CA GLY A 182 6.17 -9.41 22.66
C GLY A 182 7.46 -9.01 23.37
N ILE A 183 8.61 -9.03 22.71
CA ILE A 183 9.92 -8.62 23.26
C ILE A 183 10.36 -7.29 22.68
N ASP A 184 10.30 -7.17 21.35
CA ASP A 184 10.83 -6.03 20.61
C ASP A 184 9.78 -4.93 20.35
N ASP A 185 8.50 -5.20 20.66
CA ASP A 185 7.35 -4.34 20.33
C ASP A 185 7.52 -2.90 20.81
N ALA A 186 7.84 -2.73 22.09
CA ALA A 186 7.91 -1.39 22.68
C ALA A 186 9.11 -0.58 22.14
N GLU A 187 10.25 -1.25 21.94
CA GLU A 187 11.46 -0.61 21.38
C GLU A 187 11.24 -0.22 19.92
N TRP A 188 10.60 -1.11 19.15
CA TRP A 188 10.28 -0.82 17.76
C TRP A 188 9.27 0.33 17.60
N VAL A 189 8.18 0.34 18.39
CA VAL A 189 7.19 1.42 18.36
C VAL A 189 7.84 2.77 18.65
N ALA A 190 8.74 2.82 19.64
CA ALA A 190 9.48 4.03 19.98
C ALA A 190 10.42 4.48 18.85
N LEU A 191 11.14 3.54 18.24
CA LEU A 191 12.03 3.83 17.12
C LEU A 191 11.23 4.27 15.88
N ASN A 192 10.11 3.59 15.57
CA ASN A 192 9.23 3.95 14.46
C ASN A 192 8.69 5.39 14.61
N ALA A 193 8.20 5.75 15.80
CA ALA A 193 7.73 7.10 16.08
C ALA A 193 8.83 8.16 15.92
N LEU A 194 10.07 7.83 16.28
CA LEU A 194 11.23 8.72 16.12
C LEU A 194 11.62 8.89 14.65
N VAL A 195 11.69 7.78 13.90
CA VAL A 195 12.10 7.77 12.49
C VAL A 195 11.09 8.50 11.60
N PHE A 196 9.81 8.34 11.92
CA PHE A 196 8.70 8.89 11.15
C PHE A 196 7.97 10.05 11.87
N ALA A 197 8.71 10.83 12.67
CA ALA A 197 8.13 11.94 13.45
C ALA A 197 7.36 12.95 12.59
N ASP A 198 7.82 13.17 11.36
CA ASP A 198 7.18 14.08 10.39
C ASP A 198 6.18 13.38 9.46
N HIS A 199 5.97 12.06 9.63
CA HIS A 199 5.05 11.28 8.80
C HIS A 199 3.78 10.94 9.59
N PRO A 200 2.63 11.57 9.28
CA PRO A 200 1.45 11.56 10.16
C PRO A 200 0.84 10.17 10.38
N GLU A 201 0.91 9.30 9.38
CA GLU A 201 0.34 7.94 9.45
C GLU A 201 1.31 6.95 10.12
N GLN A 202 2.53 6.83 9.57
CA GLN A 202 3.51 5.85 10.02
C GLN A 202 4.06 6.17 11.42
N GLY A 203 4.33 7.45 11.71
CA GLY A 203 4.86 7.88 13.02
C GLY A 203 3.87 7.72 14.17
N SER A 204 2.57 7.69 13.89
CA SER A 204 1.52 7.50 14.91
C SER A 204 1.20 6.04 15.25
N LEU A 205 1.89 5.07 14.64
CA LEU A 205 1.62 3.66 14.87
C LEU A 205 1.88 3.28 16.34
N THR A 206 0.85 2.75 16.99
CA THR A 206 0.88 2.33 18.40
C THR A 206 1.15 0.83 18.55
N ALA A 207 1.38 0.37 19.77
CA ALA A 207 1.47 -1.06 20.07
C ALA A 207 0.19 -1.84 19.65
N VAL A 208 -0.99 -1.21 19.75
CA VAL A 208 -2.25 -1.81 19.28
C VAL A 208 -2.24 -1.93 17.76
N GLY A 209 -1.77 -0.91 17.05
CA GLY A 209 -1.63 -0.94 15.60
C GLY A 209 -0.60 -1.97 15.12
N LEU A 210 0.51 -2.13 15.84
CA LEU A 210 1.49 -3.19 15.58
C LEU A 210 0.87 -4.58 15.78
N ALA A 211 0.15 -4.80 16.90
CA ALA A 211 -0.50 -6.07 17.17
C ALA A 211 -1.57 -6.43 16.13
N ALA A 212 -2.32 -5.44 15.64
CA ALA A 212 -3.29 -5.64 14.57
C ALA A 212 -2.61 -6.11 13.28
N ARG A 213 -1.51 -5.48 12.87
CA ARG A 213 -0.73 -5.90 11.69
C ARG A 213 -0.04 -7.25 11.88
N ALA A 214 0.40 -7.55 13.10
CA ALA A 214 0.97 -8.85 13.43
C ALA A 214 -0.06 -10.00 13.45
N ALA A 215 -1.35 -9.68 13.46
CA ALA A 215 -2.45 -10.66 13.34
C ALA A 215 -2.85 -10.92 11.87
N GLU A 216 -2.33 -10.14 10.92
CA GLU A 216 -2.62 -10.33 9.50
C GLU A 216 -2.01 -11.63 8.95
N PRO A 217 -2.68 -12.31 8.00
CA PRO A 217 -2.22 -13.60 7.45
C PRO A 217 -0.82 -13.54 6.81
N TRP A 218 -0.42 -12.40 6.29
CA TRP A 218 0.89 -12.18 5.65
C TRP A 218 2.02 -11.98 6.66
N PHE A 219 1.73 -11.71 7.93
CA PHE A 219 2.76 -11.43 8.93
C PHE A 219 3.62 -12.65 9.23
N ASN A 220 4.93 -12.48 9.13
CA ASN A 220 5.91 -13.44 9.56
C ASN A 220 7.06 -12.73 10.30
N PRO A 221 7.34 -13.06 11.57
CA PRO A 221 8.43 -12.42 12.31
C PRO A 221 9.80 -12.53 11.64
N GLY A 222 10.03 -13.62 10.89
CA GLY A 222 11.26 -13.82 10.13
C GLY A 222 11.44 -12.87 8.94
N ASP A 223 10.35 -12.21 8.50
CA ASP A 223 10.34 -11.23 7.43
C ASP A 223 10.38 -9.79 7.98
N PHE A 224 10.53 -9.65 9.28
CA PHE A 224 10.70 -8.39 9.96
C PHE A 224 12.11 -8.28 10.56
N LEU A 225 13.00 -7.64 9.84
CA LEU A 225 14.42 -7.55 10.16
C LEU A 225 14.71 -6.38 11.10
N ILE A 226 15.46 -6.62 12.16
CA ILE A 226 15.87 -5.63 13.15
C ILE A 226 17.38 -5.46 13.12
N ALA A 227 17.87 -4.24 13.01
CA ALA A 227 19.30 -3.92 13.17
C ALA A 227 19.58 -3.44 14.59
N ARG A 228 20.52 -4.12 15.26
CA ARG A 228 20.98 -3.72 16.59
C ARG A 228 22.44 -3.29 16.57
N ASP A 229 22.75 -2.22 17.27
CA ASP A 229 24.13 -1.81 17.55
C ASP A 229 24.84 -2.86 18.40
N ARG A 230 26.01 -3.29 17.97
CA ARG A 230 26.74 -4.39 18.64
C ARG A 230 27.22 -4.06 20.05
N ALA A 231 27.47 -2.80 20.34
CA ALA A 231 28.00 -2.37 21.64
C ALA A 231 26.88 -2.14 22.65
N SER A 232 25.83 -1.43 22.25
CA SER A 232 24.74 -1.04 23.13
C SER A 232 23.55 -2.01 23.11
N LEU A 233 23.48 -2.90 22.13
CA LEU A 233 22.37 -3.80 21.82
C LEU A 233 21.04 -3.10 21.51
N ARG A 234 21.05 -1.76 21.39
CA ARG A 234 19.87 -0.97 21.05
C ARG A 234 19.46 -1.21 19.59
N MET A 235 18.17 -1.20 19.36
CA MET A 235 17.61 -1.19 18.01
C MET A 235 17.94 0.16 17.33
N ILE A 236 18.64 0.10 16.20
CA ILE A 236 19.08 1.27 15.44
C ILE A 236 18.52 1.32 14.01
N GLY A 237 17.74 0.33 13.64
CA GLY A 237 17.04 0.30 12.36
C GLY A 237 16.22 -0.96 12.21
N PHE A 238 15.38 -0.97 11.20
CA PHE A 238 14.52 -2.10 10.88
C PHE A 238 14.14 -2.11 9.40
N ASN A 239 13.73 -3.28 8.90
CA ASN A 239 13.14 -3.46 7.59
C ASN A 239 12.05 -4.54 7.70
N TRP A 240 10.79 -4.13 7.65
CA TRP A 240 9.64 -5.02 7.69
C TRP A 240 9.19 -5.32 6.26
N LEU A 241 9.14 -6.58 5.92
CA LEU A 241 8.74 -7.07 4.61
C LEU A 241 7.31 -7.59 4.69
N LYS A 242 6.56 -7.42 3.60
CA LYS A 242 5.22 -7.96 3.41
C LYS A 242 5.21 -8.83 2.17
N ILE A 243 4.73 -10.06 2.31
CA ILE A 243 4.58 -11.00 1.20
C ILE A 243 3.12 -11.47 1.26
N GLU A 244 2.30 -10.90 0.41
CA GLU A 244 0.95 -11.44 0.21
C GLU A 244 1.12 -12.70 -0.63
N GLY A 245 0.63 -13.83 -0.14
CA GLY A 245 0.69 -15.09 -0.87
C GLY A 245 0.07 -14.89 -2.25
N GLY A 246 0.75 -15.35 -3.28
CA GLY A 246 0.15 -15.45 -4.61
C GLY A 246 -1.20 -16.14 -4.44
N SER A 247 -2.25 -15.57 -5.01
CA SER A 247 -3.61 -16.05 -4.89
C SER A 247 -3.65 -17.56 -5.08
N GLN A 248 -3.84 -18.30 -3.99
CA GLN A 248 -4.52 -19.58 -4.09
C GLN A 248 -5.99 -19.20 -4.42
N SER A 249 -6.24 -18.95 -5.68
CA SER A 249 -7.58 -19.00 -6.20
C SER A 249 -8.05 -20.44 -6.01
N ASN A 250 -8.88 -20.67 -4.98
CA ASN A 250 -9.66 -21.88 -4.81
C ASN A 250 -10.79 -21.97 -5.85
N ASP A 251 -10.58 -21.48 -7.04
CA ASP A 251 -11.46 -21.70 -8.19
C ASP A 251 -10.68 -22.50 -9.24
N ASP A 252 -10.93 -23.81 -9.24
CA ASP A 252 -10.38 -24.84 -10.14
C ASP A 252 -10.75 -24.64 -11.62
N ASN A 253 -10.88 -23.40 -12.14
CA ASN A 253 -11.39 -23.23 -13.50
C ASN A 253 -10.83 -22.03 -14.31
N ASP A 254 -9.66 -21.48 -13.96
CA ASP A 254 -9.00 -20.53 -14.87
C ASP A 254 -7.53 -20.86 -15.06
N SER A 255 -7.25 -21.72 -16.01
CA SER A 255 -5.95 -22.31 -16.34
C SER A 255 -5.15 -21.49 -17.37
N ASP A 256 -5.19 -20.15 -17.31
CA ASP A 256 -4.48 -19.33 -18.31
C ASP A 256 -3.81 -18.05 -17.78
N SER A 257 -3.44 -17.99 -16.49
CA SER A 257 -2.52 -16.97 -15.98
C SER A 257 -1.20 -17.59 -15.56
N ASP A 258 -0.33 -17.80 -16.54
CA ASP A 258 1.03 -18.30 -16.42
C ASP A 258 1.98 -17.20 -15.91
N SER A 259 1.72 -16.61 -14.73
CA SER A 259 2.66 -15.75 -14.05
C SER A 259 2.74 -16.11 -12.56
N ASP A 260 3.71 -16.99 -12.25
CA ASP A 260 4.20 -17.28 -10.89
C ASP A 260 4.91 -16.05 -10.26
N ASP A 261 4.49 -14.82 -10.59
CA ASP A 261 5.12 -13.61 -10.11
C ASP A 261 4.69 -13.31 -8.67
N VAL A 262 5.49 -13.76 -7.72
CA VAL A 262 5.34 -13.41 -6.30
C VAL A 262 6.04 -12.08 -6.06
N ILE A 263 5.26 -11.05 -5.72
CA ILE A 263 5.78 -9.71 -5.39
C ILE A 263 5.97 -9.61 -3.88
N GLY A 264 7.17 -9.20 -3.45
CA GLY A 264 7.44 -8.86 -2.06
C GLY A 264 7.51 -7.35 -1.87
N GLU A 265 6.97 -6.84 -0.77
CA GLU A 265 6.98 -5.41 -0.46
C GLU A 265 7.99 -5.11 0.66
N ILE A 266 8.78 -4.06 0.49
CA ILE A 266 9.48 -3.40 1.59
C ILE A 266 8.42 -2.51 2.28
N TYR A 267 7.70 -3.12 3.23
CA TYR A 267 6.52 -2.52 3.84
C TYR A 267 6.86 -1.29 4.70
N VAL A 268 7.86 -1.42 5.57
CA VAL A 268 8.38 -0.27 6.35
C VAL A 268 9.87 -0.46 6.58
N ILE A 269 10.67 0.54 6.25
CA ILE A 269 12.10 0.58 6.56
C ILE A 269 12.47 1.87 7.27
N GLY A 270 13.25 1.76 8.34
CA GLY A 270 13.69 2.91 9.13
C GLY A 270 15.08 2.75 9.72
N VAL A 271 15.76 3.87 9.87
CA VAL A 271 17.09 3.96 10.50
C VAL A 271 17.08 5.07 11.54
N HIS A 272 17.54 4.76 12.75
CA HIS A 272 17.67 5.75 13.82
C HIS A 272 18.48 6.96 13.32
N PRO A 273 18.08 8.21 13.60
CA PRO A 273 18.79 9.40 13.12
C PRO A 273 20.29 9.37 13.40
N ASP A 274 20.71 8.94 14.61
CA ASP A 274 22.13 8.86 15.00
C ASP A 274 22.91 7.78 14.22
N ALA A 275 22.25 6.81 13.61
CA ALA A 275 22.87 5.77 12.78
C ALA A 275 22.74 6.04 11.27
N ALA A 276 22.08 7.15 10.90
CA ALA A 276 21.92 7.55 9.51
C ALA A 276 23.26 7.99 8.88
N GLY A 277 23.34 7.91 7.55
CA GLY A 277 24.55 8.33 6.81
C GLY A 277 25.75 7.36 6.84
N HIS A 278 25.65 6.26 7.59
CA HIS A 278 26.73 5.26 7.72
C HIS A 278 26.47 3.96 6.94
N GLY A 279 25.53 3.98 5.98
CA GLY A 279 25.25 2.84 5.10
C GLY A 279 24.28 1.81 5.67
N LEU A 280 23.76 1.99 6.92
CA LEU A 280 22.86 1.02 7.54
C LEU A 280 21.56 0.81 6.72
N GLY A 281 20.97 1.88 6.18
CA GLY A 281 19.79 1.77 5.31
C GLY A 281 20.04 0.88 4.08
N ARG A 282 21.19 1.01 3.43
CA ARG A 282 21.59 0.14 2.32
C ARG A 282 21.75 -1.32 2.77
N THR A 283 22.38 -1.53 3.93
CA THR A 283 22.55 -2.88 4.50
C THR A 283 21.21 -3.54 4.79
N LEU A 284 20.25 -2.80 5.39
CA LEU A 284 18.89 -3.28 5.65
C LEU A 284 18.11 -3.57 4.36
N MET A 285 18.25 -2.71 3.34
CA MET A 285 17.64 -2.95 2.04
C MET A 285 18.17 -4.24 1.39
N LEU A 286 19.49 -4.41 1.36
CA LEU A 286 20.11 -5.61 0.78
C LEU A 286 19.68 -6.88 1.53
N ALA A 287 19.65 -6.84 2.87
CA ALA A 287 19.15 -7.96 3.67
C ALA A 287 17.66 -8.26 3.39
N GLY A 288 16.84 -7.23 3.23
CA GLY A 288 15.42 -7.38 2.90
C GLY A 288 15.22 -7.98 1.51
N LEU A 289 15.93 -7.50 0.50
CA LEU A 289 15.86 -8.04 -0.87
C LEU A 289 16.31 -9.50 -0.94
N GLU A 290 17.38 -9.85 -0.22
CA GLU A 290 17.83 -11.25 -0.11
C GLU A 290 16.78 -12.11 0.59
N ARG A 291 16.16 -11.60 1.66
CA ARG A 291 15.08 -12.30 2.36
C ARG A 291 13.86 -12.53 1.46
N LEU A 292 13.45 -11.53 0.68
CA LEU A 292 12.37 -11.69 -0.31
C LEU A 292 12.71 -12.76 -1.35
N ARG A 293 13.95 -12.78 -1.84
CA ARG A 293 14.44 -13.80 -2.76
C ARG A 293 14.39 -15.22 -2.15
N GLU A 294 14.81 -15.37 -0.89
CA GLU A 294 14.72 -16.64 -0.15
C GLU A 294 13.27 -17.12 0.03
N ARG A 295 12.32 -16.18 0.11
CA ARG A 295 10.90 -16.45 0.21
C ARG A 295 10.24 -16.73 -1.16
N GLY A 296 11.01 -16.75 -2.26
CA GLY A 296 10.55 -17.06 -3.60
C GLY A 296 9.94 -15.91 -4.36
N CYS A 297 10.10 -14.66 -3.88
CA CYS A 297 9.64 -13.49 -4.62
C CYS A 297 10.47 -13.29 -5.90
N THR A 298 9.82 -12.93 -7.00
CA THR A 298 10.43 -12.63 -8.30
C THR A 298 10.69 -11.14 -8.48
N SER A 299 9.99 -10.31 -7.70
CA SER A 299 10.17 -8.86 -7.70
C SER A 299 9.95 -8.28 -6.29
N ALA A 300 10.49 -7.08 -6.08
CA ALA A 300 10.28 -6.30 -4.87
C ALA A 300 9.68 -4.94 -5.22
N GLU A 301 8.78 -4.44 -4.37
CA GLU A 301 8.21 -3.11 -4.48
C GLU A 301 8.27 -2.35 -3.16
N LEU A 302 8.12 -1.04 -3.22
CA LEU A 302 8.04 -0.16 -2.07
C LEU A 302 7.31 1.14 -2.41
N TYR A 303 6.83 1.82 -1.37
CA TYR A 303 6.30 3.17 -1.47
C TYR A 303 7.23 4.17 -0.77
N VAL A 304 7.41 5.33 -1.36
CA VAL A 304 8.29 6.39 -0.81
C VAL A 304 7.77 7.78 -1.17
N GLU A 305 7.83 8.71 -0.21
CA GLU A 305 7.56 10.14 -0.49
C GLU A 305 8.55 10.67 -1.54
N ALA A 306 8.04 11.33 -2.58
CA ALA A 306 8.89 11.89 -3.63
C ALA A 306 9.91 12.92 -3.11
N GLU A 307 9.55 13.62 -2.02
CA GLU A 307 10.39 14.59 -1.32
C GLU A 307 11.52 13.95 -0.51
N SER A 308 11.46 12.65 -0.22
CA SER A 308 12.50 11.90 0.49
C SER A 308 13.71 11.59 -0.40
N ALA A 309 14.41 12.64 -0.87
CA ALA A 309 15.46 12.55 -1.88
C ALA A 309 16.55 11.51 -1.56
N SER A 310 16.93 11.37 -0.29
CA SER A 310 17.95 10.40 0.14
C SER A 310 17.47 8.96 0.02
N ALA A 311 16.22 8.67 0.37
CA ALA A 311 15.62 7.35 0.25
C ALA A 311 15.41 6.98 -1.22
N VAL A 312 14.86 7.89 -2.02
CA VAL A 312 14.67 7.71 -3.47
C VAL A 312 16.01 7.44 -4.15
N HIS A 313 17.07 8.21 -3.81
CA HIS A 313 18.40 7.98 -4.35
C HIS A 313 18.95 6.58 -3.97
N LEU A 314 18.76 6.17 -2.71
CA LEU A 314 19.16 4.83 -2.25
C LEU A 314 18.46 3.75 -3.07
N TYR A 315 17.14 3.79 -3.20
CA TYR A 315 16.38 2.77 -3.91
C TYR A 315 16.75 2.70 -5.39
N ARG A 316 16.87 3.84 -6.07
CA ARG A 316 17.33 3.88 -7.47
C ARG A 316 18.74 3.34 -7.64
N SER A 317 19.65 3.58 -6.67
CA SER A 317 21.00 3.00 -6.67
C SER A 317 21.01 1.47 -6.49
N LEU A 318 19.90 0.89 -6.02
CA LEU A 318 19.67 -0.55 -5.89
C LEU A 318 18.88 -1.14 -7.08
N GLY A 319 18.62 -0.35 -8.13
CA GLY A 319 17.96 -0.81 -9.35
C GLY A 319 16.43 -0.67 -9.33
N PHE A 320 15.84 -0.02 -8.31
CA PHE A 320 14.42 0.28 -8.33
C PHE A 320 14.09 1.33 -9.41
N ILE A 321 13.01 1.08 -10.12
CA ILE A 321 12.44 1.98 -11.14
C ILE A 321 11.02 2.39 -10.76
N ASP A 322 10.54 3.50 -11.33
CA ASP A 322 9.18 3.98 -11.09
C ASP A 322 8.16 3.00 -11.71
N ARG A 323 7.16 2.57 -10.92
CA ARG A 323 6.03 1.75 -11.35
C ARG A 323 4.78 2.60 -11.51
N THR A 324 4.39 3.31 -10.45
CA THR A 324 3.27 4.24 -10.46
C THR A 324 3.49 5.38 -9.46
N ILE A 325 2.63 6.38 -9.52
CA ILE A 325 2.67 7.56 -8.66
C ILE A 325 1.31 7.73 -8.03
N ASP A 326 1.26 7.91 -6.71
CA ASP A 326 0.05 8.25 -5.99
C ASP A 326 0.12 9.69 -5.51
N VAL A 327 -0.97 10.43 -5.67
CA VAL A 327 -1.04 11.84 -5.29
C VAL A 327 -2.14 12.04 -4.26
N GLN A 328 -1.80 12.63 -3.12
CA GLN A 328 -2.77 13.13 -2.17
C GLN A 328 -3.08 14.59 -2.44
N TYR A 329 -4.34 14.87 -2.63
CA TYR A 329 -4.88 16.20 -2.81
C TYR A 329 -5.54 16.68 -1.52
N ARG A 330 -5.45 17.99 -1.22
CA ARG A 330 -6.14 18.63 -0.10
C ARG A 330 -6.95 19.80 -0.59
N ARG A 331 -8.23 19.84 -0.20
CA ARG A 331 -9.13 20.95 -0.52
C ARG A 331 -8.86 22.15 0.38
N HIS A 332 -8.71 23.32 -0.22
CA HIS A 332 -8.62 24.56 0.53
C HIS A 332 -9.92 24.85 1.31
N PRO A 333 -9.84 25.41 2.54
CA PRO A 333 -11.01 25.98 3.17
C PRO A 333 -11.53 27.13 2.28
N ARG A 334 -12.84 27.12 2.05
CA ARG A 334 -13.51 28.22 1.37
C ARG A 334 -13.70 29.41 2.31
#